data_c9b06c0b479020b1d615fb1e8aa480e5
#
_entry.id   c9b06c0b479020b1d615fb1e8aa480e5
#
_cell.length_a   1.000
_cell.length_b   1.000
_cell.length_c   1.000
_cell.angle_alpha   90.00
_cell.angle_beta   90.00
_cell.angle_gamma   90.00
#
_symmetry.space_group_name_H-M   'P 1'
#
loop_
_entity.id
_entity.type
_entity.pdbx_description
1 polymer ?
#
loop_
_entity_poly.entity_id
_entity_poly.type
_entity_poly.pdbx_seq_one_letter_code
_entity_poly.pdbx_strand_id
1 'polypeptide(L)'
;MFRRNDTMKLFRATLVAVVLVALCVSSLMNAPAVAAAPKTITVATDATWPPMEFVDAQKNIVGFDIDFLKAAAKEGGFEVVFKNTAWDGIFAGIEAGKYDAIISSVTITDERKKTMDFSDPYINAGQILVVPKKDKTTKKLADLKGKKVGAQIGTTGAMEIKKNAGVELKTYDEIGLAFEDMAADRIAAVVCDTPVAANYALQRNEYKKNFKIVGVPFTEEFYGVVVKKGNKELLELLNKGIRQVKSKGLNKAIEKKWLR
;
A
#
# COMPACT_ATOMS: atom_id res chain seq x y z
N MET A 1 19.21 73.36 48.26
CA MET A 1 19.50 72.09 48.95
C MET A 1 18.57 71.03 48.33
N PHE A 2 18.91 70.46 47.15
CA PHE A 2 18.10 69.53 46.42
C PHE A 2 18.26 68.13 47.04
N ARG A 3 17.13 67.45 47.28
CA ARG A 3 17.04 66.17 47.96
C ARG A 3 17.64 65.02 47.14
N ARG A 4 18.79 64.55 47.57
CA ARG A 4 19.52 63.39 47.00
C ARG A 4 18.75 62.06 47.08
N ASN A 5 17.60 62.03 47.74
CA ASN A 5 16.76 60.83 47.92
C ASN A 5 15.78 60.54 46.77
N ASP A 6 15.42 61.50 45.95
CA ASP A 6 14.41 61.31 44.88
C ASP A 6 15.00 60.69 43.60
N THR A 7 16.26 61.01 43.31
CA THR A 7 16.98 60.40 42.19
C THR A 7 17.28 58.91 42.37
N MET A 8 17.52 58.48 43.63
CA MET A 8 17.73 57.07 43.96
C MET A 8 16.43 56.26 43.89
N LYS A 9 15.27 56.83 44.21
CA LYS A 9 13.97 56.18 44.09
C LYS A 9 13.56 56.02 42.61
N LEU A 10 13.78 57.03 41.80
CA LEU A 10 13.55 56.94 40.32
C LEU A 10 14.42 55.86 39.71
N PHE A 11 15.72 55.81 40.06
CA PHE A 11 16.66 54.82 39.51
C PHE A 11 16.28 53.38 39.87
N ARG A 12 15.80 53.17 41.12
CA ARG A 12 15.30 51.84 41.56
C ARG A 12 13.99 51.44 40.86
N ALA A 13 13.07 52.37 40.65
CA ALA A 13 11.83 52.12 39.95
C ALA A 13 12.04 51.75 38.45
N THR A 14 12.99 52.45 37.77
CA THR A 14 13.36 52.14 36.38
C THR A 14 14.08 50.81 36.27
N LEU A 15 14.93 50.44 37.23
CA LEU A 15 15.66 49.16 37.20
C LEU A 15 14.68 47.96 37.41
N VAL A 16 13.70 48.10 38.32
CA VAL A 16 12.67 47.07 38.52
C VAL A 16 11.75 46.92 37.31
N ALA A 17 11.41 48.03 36.63
CA ALA A 17 10.58 47.98 35.43
C ALA A 17 11.31 47.28 34.27
N VAL A 18 12.61 47.54 34.10
CA VAL A 18 13.43 46.88 33.05
C VAL A 18 13.59 45.39 33.31
N VAL A 19 13.78 44.97 34.56
CA VAL A 19 13.90 43.56 34.94
C VAL A 19 12.54 42.81 34.75
N LEU A 20 11.42 43.45 35.06
CA LEU A 20 10.09 42.87 34.84
C LEU A 20 9.76 42.73 33.35
N VAL A 21 10.14 43.68 32.51
CA VAL A 21 9.97 43.57 31.04
C VAL A 21 10.87 42.48 30.49
N ALA A 22 12.11 42.33 30.95
CA ALA A 22 13.02 41.27 30.52
C ALA A 22 12.53 39.87 30.94
N LEU A 23 11.90 39.73 32.08
CA LEU A 23 11.29 38.47 32.54
C LEU A 23 10.02 38.11 31.73
N CYS A 24 9.23 39.08 31.29
CA CYS A 24 8.07 38.85 30.42
C CYS A 24 8.45 38.47 29.02
N VAL A 25 9.53 39.00 28.46
CA VAL A 25 10.02 38.67 27.10
C VAL A 25 10.63 37.26 27.06
N SER A 26 11.31 36.82 28.15
CA SER A 26 11.87 35.46 28.21
C SER A 26 10.81 34.36 28.37
N SER A 27 9.63 34.65 28.91
CA SER A 27 8.52 33.67 28.98
C SER A 27 7.77 33.49 27.64
N LEU A 28 7.86 34.45 26.71
CA LEU A 28 7.27 34.33 25.38
C LEU A 28 8.14 33.50 24.41
N MET A 29 9.42 33.28 24.70
CA MET A 29 10.33 32.49 23.87
C MET A 29 10.25 30.98 24.10
N ASN A 30 9.55 30.52 25.17
CA ASN A 30 9.38 29.12 25.50
C ASN A 30 7.95 28.61 25.28
N ALA A 31 7.19 29.21 24.37
CA ALA A 31 5.94 28.59 23.95
C ALA A 31 6.30 27.26 23.26
N PRO A 32 5.78 26.10 23.74
CA PRO A 32 6.01 24.85 23.05
C PRO A 32 5.53 25.03 21.61
N ALA A 33 6.37 24.73 20.64
CA ALA A 33 5.94 24.70 19.25
C ALA A 33 4.75 23.75 19.17
N VAL A 34 3.58 24.28 18.91
CA VAL A 34 2.39 23.44 18.62
C VAL A 34 2.77 22.62 17.40
N ALA A 35 3.06 21.34 17.61
CA ALA A 35 3.34 20.43 16.51
C ALA A 35 2.14 20.52 15.55
N ALA A 36 2.40 20.85 14.29
CA ALA A 36 1.35 20.82 13.28
C ALA A 36 0.71 19.42 13.27
N ALA A 37 -0.62 19.38 13.19
CA ALA A 37 -1.32 18.10 13.08
C ALA A 37 -0.74 17.28 11.92
N PRO A 38 -0.56 15.96 12.09
CA PRO A 38 -0.02 15.14 11.04
C PRO A 38 -0.90 15.22 9.78
N LYS A 39 -0.27 15.26 8.61
CA LYS A 39 -0.97 15.25 7.32
C LYS A 39 -1.74 13.95 7.17
N THR A 40 -3.06 14.00 7.01
CA THR A 40 -3.89 12.82 6.72
C THR A 40 -3.95 12.58 5.21
N ILE A 41 -3.67 11.36 4.78
CA ILE A 41 -3.64 10.93 3.38
C ILE A 41 -4.79 9.95 3.16
N THR A 42 -5.66 10.23 2.17
CA THR A 42 -6.70 9.29 1.74
C THR A 42 -6.10 8.31 0.73
N VAL A 43 -6.21 7.01 1.04
CA VAL A 43 -5.59 5.94 0.28
C VAL A 43 -6.64 4.97 -0.25
N ALA A 44 -6.71 4.81 -1.58
CA ALA A 44 -7.56 3.81 -2.20
C ALA A 44 -6.89 2.43 -2.17
N THR A 45 -7.71 1.39 -2.01
CA THR A 45 -7.29 -0.02 -2.04
C THR A 45 -8.47 -0.86 -2.54
N ASP A 46 -8.23 -1.84 -3.39
CA ASP A 46 -9.23 -2.84 -3.76
C ASP A 46 -9.20 -3.98 -2.74
N ALA A 47 -10.05 -3.88 -1.72
CA ALA A 47 -10.05 -4.82 -0.61
C ALA A 47 -10.67 -6.19 -0.96
N THR A 48 -10.28 -6.75 -2.11
CA THR A 48 -10.67 -8.07 -2.63
C THR A 48 -9.47 -8.96 -2.97
N TRP A 49 -8.23 -8.57 -2.54
CA TRP A 49 -6.95 -9.20 -2.91
C TRP A 49 -6.21 -9.83 -1.70
N PRO A 50 -6.82 -10.81 -0.98
CA PRO A 50 -6.19 -11.44 0.18
C PRO A 50 -4.92 -12.22 -0.19
N PRO A 51 -3.90 -12.21 0.68
CA PRO A 51 -3.83 -11.66 2.02
C PRO A 51 -3.31 -10.21 2.06
N MET A 52 -3.20 -9.54 0.90
CA MET A 52 -2.59 -8.22 0.77
C MET A 52 -3.54 -7.12 1.26
N GLU A 53 -4.76 -7.09 0.77
CA GLU A 53 -5.84 -6.21 1.20
C GLU A 53 -7.20 -6.89 1.02
N PHE A 54 -7.99 -6.91 2.08
CA PHE A 54 -9.33 -7.49 2.05
C PHE A 54 -10.20 -6.98 3.20
N VAL A 55 -11.50 -7.23 3.09
CA VAL A 55 -12.45 -6.91 4.17
C VAL A 55 -12.57 -8.13 5.08
N ASP A 56 -12.33 -7.94 6.38
CA ASP A 56 -12.49 -8.99 7.39
C ASP A 56 -13.97 -9.20 7.80
N ALA A 57 -14.21 -10.18 8.66
CA ALA A 57 -15.55 -10.49 9.17
C ALA A 57 -16.17 -9.33 9.98
N GLN A 58 -15.37 -8.43 10.52
CA GLN A 58 -15.77 -7.24 11.25
C GLN A 58 -15.95 -6.02 10.35
N LYS A 59 -15.85 -6.21 9.03
CA LYS A 59 -15.94 -5.17 7.98
C LYS A 59 -14.80 -4.15 7.98
N ASN A 60 -13.66 -4.48 8.58
CA ASN A 60 -12.46 -3.66 8.49
C ASN A 60 -11.65 -4.01 7.24
N ILE A 61 -11.01 -3.02 6.66
CA ILE A 61 -10.00 -3.22 5.63
C ILE A 61 -8.69 -3.62 6.32
N VAL A 62 -8.20 -4.81 6.01
CA VAL A 62 -7.02 -5.43 6.63
C VAL A 62 -6.14 -6.10 5.58
N GLY A 63 -4.93 -6.49 5.96
CA GLY A 63 -4.00 -7.21 5.09
C GLY A 63 -2.58 -6.68 5.19
N PHE A 64 -1.70 -7.30 4.40
CA PHE A 64 -0.29 -6.93 4.36
C PHE A 64 -0.08 -5.46 3.98
N ASP A 65 -0.68 -5.01 2.89
CA ASP A 65 -0.57 -3.65 2.37
C ASP A 65 -1.07 -2.61 3.37
N ILE A 66 -2.15 -2.95 4.06
CA ILE A 66 -2.77 -2.08 5.07
C ILE A 66 -1.86 -1.90 6.27
N ASP A 67 -1.35 -3.01 6.82
CA ASP A 67 -0.43 -2.96 7.97
C ASP A 67 0.90 -2.32 7.60
N PHE A 68 1.41 -2.59 6.39
CA PHE A 68 2.64 -2.00 5.88
C PHE A 68 2.53 -0.47 5.77
N LEU A 69 1.46 0.04 5.15
CA LEU A 69 1.29 1.49 4.99
C LEU A 69 0.99 2.19 6.32
N LYS A 70 0.24 1.56 7.24
CA LYS A 70 0.07 2.07 8.61
C LYS A 70 1.42 2.19 9.34
N ALA A 71 2.29 1.20 9.20
CA ALA A 71 3.64 1.27 9.77
C ALA A 71 4.47 2.38 9.10
N ALA A 72 4.42 2.51 7.78
CA ALA A 72 5.11 3.58 7.06
C ALA A 72 4.58 4.97 7.45
N ALA A 73 3.27 5.11 7.65
CA ALA A 73 2.64 6.35 8.10
C ALA A 73 3.15 6.76 9.50
N LYS A 74 3.14 5.82 10.44
CA LYS A 74 3.67 6.05 11.79
C LYS A 74 5.14 6.48 11.77
N GLU A 75 5.97 5.81 11.00
CA GLU A 75 7.41 6.10 10.89
C GLU A 75 7.70 7.37 10.09
N GLY A 76 6.84 7.71 9.14
CA GLY A 76 6.93 8.92 8.30
C GLY A 76 6.37 10.17 8.96
N GLY A 77 5.55 10.03 10.01
CA GLY A 77 4.89 11.14 10.73
C GLY A 77 3.66 11.67 9.99
N PHE A 78 2.87 10.80 9.38
CA PHE A 78 1.59 11.13 8.73
C PHE A 78 0.51 10.12 9.14
N GLU A 79 -0.74 10.40 8.79
CA GLU A 79 -1.88 9.53 9.01
C GLU A 79 -2.45 9.01 7.69
N VAL A 80 -3.12 7.87 7.72
CA VAL A 80 -3.77 7.28 6.54
C VAL A 80 -5.22 6.88 6.83
N VAL A 81 -6.09 7.17 5.87
CA VAL A 81 -7.48 6.71 5.85
C VAL A 81 -7.68 5.88 4.59
N PHE A 82 -8.09 4.64 4.75
CA PHE A 82 -8.30 3.72 3.63
C PHE A 82 -9.72 3.84 3.09
N LYS A 83 -9.82 3.85 1.75
CA LYS A 83 -11.07 3.84 1.02
C LYS A 83 -11.13 2.59 0.15
N ASN A 84 -12.09 1.70 0.41
CA ASN A 84 -12.33 0.56 -0.48
C ASN A 84 -12.81 1.06 -1.83
N THR A 85 -12.11 0.67 -2.88
CA THR A 85 -12.31 1.17 -4.25
C THR A 85 -12.05 0.02 -5.21
N ALA A 86 -13.02 -0.29 -6.07
CA ALA A 86 -12.85 -1.34 -7.06
C ALA A 86 -11.62 -1.11 -7.94
N TRP A 87 -10.92 -2.19 -8.28
CA TRP A 87 -9.72 -2.16 -9.11
C TRP A 87 -9.97 -1.51 -10.47
N ASP A 88 -11.09 -1.86 -11.10
CA ASP A 88 -11.51 -1.20 -12.33
C ASP A 88 -11.83 0.26 -12.04
N GLY A 89 -11.07 1.15 -12.67
CA GLY A 89 -11.18 2.60 -12.46
C GLY A 89 -10.35 3.18 -11.31
N ILE A 90 -9.60 2.38 -10.51
CA ILE A 90 -8.77 2.89 -9.40
C ILE A 90 -7.69 3.87 -9.90
N PHE A 91 -7.12 3.64 -11.08
CA PHE A 91 -6.13 4.56 -11.66
C PHE A 91 -6.75 5.86 -12.18
N ALA A 92 -7.93 5.79 -12.79
CA ALA A 92 -8.66 6.99 -13.19
C ALA A 92 -9.07 7.85 -11.98
N GLY A 93 -9.33 7.20 -10.85
CA GLY A 93 -9.65 7.89 -9.59
C GLY A 93 -8.48 8.72 -9.04
N ILE A 94 -7.25 8.23 -9.08
CA ILE A 94 -6.06 9.00 -8.64
C ILE A 94 -5.76 10.16 -9.59
N GLU A 95 -5.91 9.96 -10.89
CA GLU A 95 -5.77 11.04 -11.87
C GLU A 95 -6.78 12.16 -11.64
N ALA A 96 -8.02 11.79 -11.31
CA ALA A 96 -9.10 12.72 -10.98
C ALA A 96 -9.00 13.34 -9.57
N GLY A 97 -8.02 12.93 -8.74
CA GLY A 97 -7.83 13.45 -7.38
C GLY A 97 -8.91 13.01 -6.38
N LYS A 98 -9.55 11.84 -6.58
CA LYS A 98 -10.55 11.30 -5.65
C LYS A 98 -9.94 10.78 -4.34
N TYR A 99 -8.65 10.56 -4.32
CA TYR A 99 -7.79 10.16 -3.21
C TYR A 99 -6.34 10.54 -3.52
N ASP A 100 -5.50 10.54 -2.51
CA ASP A 100 -4.13 11.05 -2.60
C ASP A 100 -3.15 9.96 -3.06
N ALA A 101 -3.40 8.70 -2.70
CA ALA A 101 -2.55 7.57 -3.01
C ALA A 101 -3.35 6.29 -3.27
N ILE A 102 -2.69 5.27 -3.83
CA ILE A 102 -3.20 3.90 -3.94
C ILE A 102 -2.16 2.97 -3.33
N ILE A 103 -2.60 2.09 -2.42
CA ILE A 103 -1.88 0.87 -2.05
C ILE A 103 -2.84 -0.30 -2.27
N SER A 104 -2.54 -1.14 -3.24
CA SER A 104 -3.39 -2.26 -3.67
C SER A 104 -2.59 -3.23 -4.53
N SER A 105 -1.48 -3.69 -3.99
CA SER A 105 -0.57 -4.64 -4.67
C SER A 105 -0.20 -4.18 -6.09
N VAL A 106 -0.02 -2.86 -6.27
CA VAL A 106 0.18 -2.29 -7.61
C VAL A 106 1.58 -2.54 -8.11
N THR A 107 1.71 -3.42 -9.09
CA THR A 107 2.98 -3.68 -9.77
C THR A 107 3.52 -2.41 -10.42
N ILE A 108 4.77 -2.09 -10.14
CA ILE A 108 5.52 -1.03 -10.81
C ILE A 108 5.84 -1.49 -12.23
N THR A 109 5.26 -0.84 -13.24
CA THR A 109 5.57 -1.11 -14.65
C THR A 109 5.93 0.18 -15.38
N ASP A 110 6.72 0.07 -16.45
CA ASP A 110 7.09 1.25 -17.24
C ASP A 110 5.88 1.91 -17.88
N GLU A 111 4.85 1.13 -18.25
CA GLU A 111 3.61 1.68 -18.77
C GLU A 111 2.88 2.52 -17.73
N ARG A 112 2.72 2.00 -16.50
CA ARG A 112 2.08 2.73 -15.40
C ARG A 112 2.87 3.98 -14.99
N LYS A 113 4.21 3.93 -15.04
CA LYS A 113 5.07 5.09 -14.75
C LYS A 113 4.87 6.26 -15.70
N LYS A 114 4.29 6.06 -16.88
CA LYS A 114 3.99 7.17 -17.80
C LYS A 114 2.92 8.11 -17.25
N THR A 115 1.93 7.59 -16.53
CA THR A 115 0.76 8.35 -16.07
C THR A 115 0.72 8.59 -14.56
N MET A 116 1.53 7.87 -13.77
CA MET A 116 1.57 7.98 -12.31
C MET A 116 2.99 7.83 -11.78
N ASP A 117 3.22 8.24 -10.53
CA ASP A 117 4.49 8.03 -9.84
C ASP A 117 4.34 6.95 -8.77
N PHE A 118 5.43 6.24 -8.51
CA PHE A 118 5.51 5.13 -7.57
C PHE A 118 6.50 5.41 -6.46
N SER A 119 6.18 4.96 -5.27
CA SER A 119 7.13 4.91 -4.15
C SER A 119 8.29 3.96 -4.43
N ASP A 120 9.28 3.99 -3.53
CA ASP A 120 10.23 2.89 -3.41
C ASP A 120 9.46 1.57 -3.31
N PRO A 121 9.92 0.48 -3.97
CA PRO A 121 9.23 -0.81 -3.93
C PRO A 121 9.18 -1.33 -2.50
N TYR A 122 8.04 -1.94 -2.10
CA TYR A 122 7.90 -2.45 -0.73
C TYR A 122 7.91 -3.97 -0.61
N ILE A 123 7.56 -4.70 -1.68
CA ILE A 123 7.60 -6.16 -1.75
C ILE A 123 7.89 -6.62 -3.18
N ASN A 124 8.49 -7.82 -3.31
CA ASN A 124 8.63 -8.55 -4.58
C ASN A 124 7.51 -9.59 -4.64
N ALA A 125 6.77 -9.62 -5.75
CA ALA A 125 5.72 -10.60 -6.03
C ALA A 125 5.62 -10.79 -7.53
N GLY A 126 5.87 -12.01 -8.02
CA GLY A 126 5.77 -12.34 -9.44
C GLY A 126 4.48 -13.09 -9.75
N GLN A 127 4.12 -13.15 -11.03
CA GLN A 127 2.97 -13.90 -11.52
C GLN A 127 3.24 -15.41 -11.47
N ILE A 128 2.24 -16.18 -11.02
CA ILE A 128 2.33 -17.62 -10.92
C ILE A 128 1.03 -18.28 -11.37
N LEU A 129 1.12 -19.55 -11.74
CA LEU A 129 -0.01 -20.33 -12.22
C LEU A 129 -0.60 -21.18 -11.09
N VAL A 130 -1.92 -21.11 -10.93
CA VAL A 130 -2.69 -22.00 -10.06
C VAL A 130 -3.62 -22.85 -10.91
N VAL A 131 -3.63 -24.16 -10.64
CA VAL A 131 -4.49 -25.14 -11.36
C VAL A 131 -5.22 -26.03 -10.36
N PRO A 132 -6.31 -26.71 -10.76
CA PRO A 132 -6.93 -27.75 -9.96
C PRO A 132 -5.94 -28.88 -9.62
N LYS A 133 -5.99 -29.45 -8.43
CA LYS A 133 -5.10 -30.58 -8.02
C LYS A 133 -5.26 -31.83 -8.90
N LYS A 134 -6.43 -31.99 -9.53
CA LYS A 134 -6.70 -33.09 -10.47
C LYS A 134 -5.91 -32.93 -11.78
N ASP A 135 -5.52 -31.72 -12.18
CA ASP A 135 -4.64 -31.51 -13.32
C ASP A 135 -3.24 -32.07 -13.01
N LYS A 136 -2.79 -33.01 -13.83
CA LYS A 136 -1.48 -33.69 -13.68
C LYS A 136 -0.49 -33.33 -14.80
N THR A 137 -0.95 -32.55 -15.76
CA THR A 137 -0.22 -32.29 -17.03
C THR A 137 0.32 -30.90 -17.15
N THR A 138 -0.39 -29.89 -16.68
CA THR A 138 0.02 -28.50 -16.77
C THR A 138 1.24 -28.20 -15.88
N LYS A 139 2.29 -27.66 -16.49
CA LYS A 139 3.54 -27.24 -15.83
C LYS A 139 3.83 -25.76 -16.00
N LYS A 140 3.31 -25.14 -17.05
CA LYS A 140 3.50 -23.73 -17.40
C LYS A 140 2.29 -23.19 -18.16
N LEU A 141 2.15 -21.88 -18.26
CA LEU A 141 1.01 -21.22 -18.90
C LEU A 141 0.82 -21.65 -20.37
N ALA A 142 1.92 -21.85 -21.09
CA ALA A 142 1.87 -22.30 -22.50
C ALA A 142 1.25 -23.70 -22.73
N ASP A 143 1.17 -24.54 -21.68
CA ASP A 143 0.54 -25.86 -21.77
C ASP A 143 -1.00 -25.77 -21.81
N LEU A 144 -1.55 -24.58 -21.60
CA LEU A 144 -2.99 -24.30 -21.54
C LEU A 144 -3.56 -23.76 -22.87
N LYS A 145 -2.89 -24.03 -24.01
CA LYS A 145 -3.43 -23.68 -25.33
C LYS A 145 -4.82 -24.26 -25.55
N GLY A 146 -5.75 -23.44 -26.06
CA GLY A 146 -7.17 -23.78 -26.24
C GLY A 146 -7.97 -23.85 -24.95
N LYS A 147 -7.39 -23.43 -23.79
CA LYS A 147 -8.07 -23.42 -22.49
C LYS A 147 -8.29 -22.00 -22.02
N LYS A 148 -9.37 -21.80 -21.23
CA LYS A 148 -9.65 -20.54 -20.55
C LYS A 148 -8.81 -20.46 -19.28
N VAL A 149 -8.11 -19.32 -19.12
CA VAL A 149 -7.31 -18.99 -17.93
C VAL A 149 -7.81 -17.69 -17.37
N GLY A 150 -8.10 -17.66 -16.07
CA GLY A 150 -8.65 -16.51 -15.37
C GLY A 150 -7.58 -15.59 -14.81
N ALA A 151 -7.86 -14.29 -14.82
CA ALA A 151 -7.15 -13.27 -14.06
C ALA A 151 -8.07 -12.08 -13.78
N GLN A 152 -7.73 -11.24 -12.80
CA GLN A 152 -8.44 -9.98 -12.61
C GLN A 152 -8.14 -9.03 -13.76
N ILE A 153 -9.15 -8.28 -14.20
CA ILE A 153 -9.04 -7.33 -15.30
C ILE A 153 -7.93 -6.28 -15.04
N GLY A 154 -7.18 -5.90 -16.06
CA GLY A 154 -6.17 -4.82 -15.97
C GLY A 154 -4.93 -5.14 -15.11
N THR A 155 -4.79 -6.37 -14.58
CA THR A 155 -3.61 -6.82 -13.85
C THR A 155 -2.48 -7.26 -14.78
N THR A 156 -1.26 -7.32 -14.26
CA THR A 156 -0.11 -7.88 -14.97
C THR A 156 -0.32 -9.36 -15.26
N GLY A 157 -1.01 -10.10 -14.38
CA GLY A 157 -1.43 -11.49 -14.65
C GLY A 157 -2.29 -11.64 -15.92
N ALA A 158 -3.26 -10.75 -16.12
CA ALA A 158 -4.05 -10.72 -17.35
C ALA A 158 -3.19 -10.39 -18.58
N MET A 159 -2.22 -9.48 -18.43
CA MET A 159 -1.28 -9.14 -19.51
C MET A 159 -0.39 -10.34 -19.89
N GLU A 160 0.08 -11.11 -18.92
CA GLU A 160 0.90 -12.29 -19.14
C GLU A 160 0.11 -13.39 -19.88
N ILE A 161 -1.17 -13.59 -19.54
CA ILE A 161 -2.03 -14.54 -20.29
C ILE A 161 -2.15 -14.10 -21.76
N LYS A 162 -2.39 -12.82 -22.01
CA LYS A 162 -2.50 -12.27 -23.38
C LYS A 162 -1.25 -12.47 -24.24
N LYS A 163 -0.06 -12.49 -23.63
CA LYS A 163 1.21 -12.75 -24.32
C LYS A 163 1.36 -14.21 -24.77
N ASN A 164 0.58 -15.13 -24.19
CA ASN A 164 0.65 -16.55 -24.50
C ASN A 164 -0.33 -16.93 -25.61
N ALA A 165 0.17 -16.97 -26.86
CA ALA A 165 -0.65 -17.28 -28.02
C ALA A 165 -1.41 -18.61 -27.87
N GLY A 166 -2.72 -18.55 -28.12
CA GLY A 166 -3.63 -19.70 -28.05
C GLY A 166 -4.19 -19.99 -26.64
N VAL A 167 -3.79 -19.27 -25.60
CA VAL A 167 -4.45 -19.30 -24.29
C VAL A 167 -5.59 -18.28 -24.28
N GLU A 168 -6.79 -18.68 -23.87
CA GLU A 168 -7.95 -17.80 -23.83
C GLU A 168 -8.01 -17.09 -22.45
N LEU A 169 -7.82 -15.77 -22.43
CA LEU A 169 -7.98 -14.98 -21.22
C LEU A 169 -9.46 -14.81 -20.87
N LYS A 170 -9.86 -15.16 -19.66
CA LYS A 170 -11.13 -14.77 -19.04
C LYS A 170 -10.86 -13.78 -17.91
N THR A 171 -11.35 -12.56 -18.02
CA THR A 171 -11.20 -11.52 -17.01
C THR A 171 -12.33 -11.54 -15.99
N TYR A 172 -12.01 -11.11 -14.77
CA TYR A 172 -12.92 -10.98 -13.64
C TYR A 172 -12.71 -9.63 -12.95
N ASP A 173 -13.75 -9.08 -12.35
CA ASP A 173 -13.65 -7.84 -11.58
C ASP A 173 -12.87 -8.07 -10.28
N GLU A 174 -13.00 -9.25 -9.67
CA GLU A 174 -12.31 -9.68 -8.46
C GLU A 174 -11.64 -11.04 -8.67
N ILE A 175 -10.46 -11.23 -8.10
CA ILE A 175 -9.71 -12.49 -8.27
C ILE A 175 -10.45 -13.70 -7.66
N GLY A 176 -11.21 -13.48 -6.60
CA GLY A 176 -12.02 -14.53 -5.96
C GLY A 176 -12.96 -15.23 -6.94
N LEU A 177 -13.58 -14.47 -7.84
CA LEU A 177 -14.50 -14.99 -8.86
C LEU A 177 -13.79 -15.94 -9.85
N ALA A 178 -12.50 -15.65 -10.16
CA ALA A 178 -11.70 -16.56 -10.99
C ALA A 178 -11.46 -17.90 -10.28
N PHE A 179 -11.18 -17.88 -8.97
CA PHE A 179 -11.01 -19.10 -8.19
C PHE A 179 -12.32 -19.89 -8.05
N GLU A 180 -13.44 -19.22 -7.89
CA GLU A 180 -14.78 -19.88 -7.90
C GLU A 180 -15.08 -20.53 -9.25
N ASP A 181 -14.78 -19.85 -10.35
CA ASP A 181 -14.95 -20.41 -11.68
C ASP A 181 -14.03 -21.62 -11.93
N MET A 182 -12.80 -21.58 -11.41
CA MET A 182 -11.89 -22.72 -11.45
C MET A 182 -12.40 -23.90 -10.60
N ALA A 183 -12.95 -23.62 -9.42
CA ALA A 183 -13.55 -24.64 -8.56
C ALA A 183 -14.75 -25.33 -9.22
N ALA A 184 -15.50 -24.60 -10.04
CA ALA A 184 -16.64 -25.08 -10.80
C ALA A 184 -16.28 -25.64 -12.20
N ASP A 185 -14.98 -25.85 -12.49
CA ASP A 185 -14.46 -26.36 -13.77
C ASP A 185 -14.84 -25.49 -15.00
N ARG A 186 -15.14 -24.21 -14.82
CA ARG A 186 -15.47 -23.28 -15.91
C ARG A 186 -14.24 -22.67 -16.58
N ILE A 187 -13.10 -22.68 -15.86
CA ILE A 187 -11.78 -22.31 -16.39
C ILE A 187 -10.73 -23.33 -15.94
N ALA A 188 -9.64 -23.44 -16.69
CA ALA A 188 -8.61 -24.44 -16.45
C ALA A 188 -7.58 -24.02 -15.39
N ALA A 189 -7.35 -22.72 -15.23
CA ALA A 189 -6.31 -22.18 -14.35
C ALA A 189 -6.59 -20.72 -13.99
N VAL A 190 -5.86 -20.22 -12.98
CA VAL A 190 -5.80 -18.81 -12.61
C VAL A 190 -4.34 -18.35 -12.64
N VAL A 191 -4.09 -17.15 -13.14
CA VAL A 191 -2.82 -16.42 -13.00
C VAL A 191 -3.04 -15.25 -12.06
N CYS A 192 -2.24 -15.18 -11.02
CA CYS A 192 -2.21 -14.08 -10.07
C CYS A 192 -0.83 -14.01 -9.38
N ASP A 193 -0.66 -13.01 -8.54
CA ASP A 193 0.57 -12.79 -7.78
C ASP A 193 0.81 -13.88 -6.74
N THR A 194 2.09 -14.18 -6.49
CA THR A 194 2.51 -15.27 -5.59
C THR A 194 1.86 -15.26 -4.21
N PRO A 195 1.70 -14.10 -3.50
CA PRO A 195 1.06 -14.10 -2.19
C PRO A 195 -0.41 -14.51 -2.26
N VAL A 196 -1.12 -14.06 -3.30
CA VAL A 196 -2.53 -14.37 -3.52
C VAL A 196 -2.71 -15.84 -3.87
N ALA A 197 -1.87 -16.36 -4.79
CA ALA A 197 -1.85 -17.77 -5.13
C ALA A 197 -1.60 -18.66 -3.91
N ALA A 198 -0.66 -18.29 -3.05
CA ALA A 198 -0.37 -19.01 -1.80
C ALA A 198 -1.58 -18.98 -0.85
N ASN A 199 -2.24 -17.84 -0.72
CA ASN A 199 -3.44 -17.73 0.11
C ASN A 199 -4.54 -18.68 -0.36
N TYR A 200 -4.90 -18.66 -1.64
CA TYR A 200 -5.95 -19.52 -2.17
C TYR A 200 -5.56 -20.99 -2.22
N ALA A 201 -4.36 -21.33 -2.69
CA ALA A 201 -3.99 -22.72 -2.89
C ALA A 201 -3.44 -23.44 -1.65
N LEU A 202 -2.92 -22.72 -0.65
CA LEU A 202 -2.22 -23.31 0.48
C LEU A 202 -2.86 -22.99 1.84
N GLN A 203 -3.47 -21.82 2.01
CA GLN A 203 -3.91 -21.34 3.32
C GLN A 203 -5.42 -21.45 3.52
N ARG A 204 -6.24 -21.06 2.53
CA ARG A 204 -7.71 -21.10 2.64
C ARG A 204 -8.23 -22.52 2.74
N ASN A 205 -8.92 -22.82 3.84
CA ASN A 205 -9.49 -24.16 4.08
C ASN A 205 -10.44 -24.64 2.98
N GLU A 206 -11.16 -23.70 2.37
CA GLU A 206 -12.12 -23.88 1.29
C GLU A 206 -11.47 -24.43 0.02
N TYR A 207 -10.28 -23.90 -0.32
CA TYR A 207 -9.64 -24.14 -1.62
C TYR A 207 -8.36 -24.99 -1.57
N LYS A 208 -7.64 -25.02 -0.43
CA LYS A 208 -6.33 -25.69 -0.31
C LYS A 208 -6.35 -27.19 -0.64
N LYS A 209 -7.53 -27.83 -0.58
CA LYS A 209 -7.70 -29.23 -0.99
C LYS A 209 -7.89 -29.40 -2.49
N ASN A 210 -8.32 -28.33 -3.18
CA ASN A 210 -8.76 -28.35 -4.57
C ASN A 210 -7.70 -27.81 -5.53
N PHE A 211 -6.83 -26.89 -5.09
CA PHE A 211 -5.89 -26.19 -5.95
C PHE A 211 -4.44 -26.48 -5.60
N LYS A 212 -3.56 -26.25 -6.55
CA LYS A 212 -2.10 -26.29 -6.40
C LYS A 212 -1.45 -25.21 -7.25
N ILE A 213 -0.35 -24.71 -6.76
CA ILE A 213 0.57 -23.85 -7.51
C ILE A 213 1.43 -24.72 -8.43
N VAL A 214 1.70 -24.25 -9.65
CA VAL A 214 2.50 -24.94 -10.65
C VAL A 214 3.66 -24.08 -11.08
N GLY A 215 4.85 -24.70 -11.15
CA GLY A 215 6.08 -24.06 -11.57
C GLY A 215 6.65 -23.10 -10.52
N VAL A 216 7.36 -22.11 -11.00
CA VAL A 216 7.91 -20.98 -10.25
C VAL A 216 7.29 -19.67 -10.79
N PRO A 217 7.38 -18.55 -10.06
CA PRO A 217 6.99 -17.27 -10.60
C PRO A 217 7.68 -17.01 -11.95
N PHE A 218 6.91 -16.63 -12.94
CA PHE A 218 7.42 -16.45 -14.33
C PHE A 218 7.61 -14.97 -14.69
N THR A 219 7.35 -14.06 -13.73
CA THR A 219 7.71 -12.65 -13.79
C THR A 219 8.44 -12.26 -12.49
N GLU A 220 9.26 -11.22 -12.58
CA GLU A 220 9.80 -10.52 -11.41
C GLU A 220 9.10 -9.18 -11.31
N GLU A 221 8.30 -9.00 -10.27
CA GLU A 221 7.46 -7.83 -10.09
C GLU A 221 7.63 -7.24 -8.69
N PHE A 222 7.60 -5.91 -8.62
CA PHE A 222 7.68 -5.16 -7.38
C PHE A 222 6.44 -4.30 -7.21
N TYR A 223 5.88 -4.26 -6.00
CA TYR A 223 4.78 -3.37 -5.69
C TYR A 223 5.28 -2.04 -5.17
N GLY A 224 4.56 -0.97 -5.54
CA GLY A 224 4.79 0.38 -5.04
C GLY A 224 3.47 1.08 -4.69
N VAL A 225 3.55 2.01 -3.74
CA VAL A 225 2.44 2.94 -3.48
C VAL A 225 2.38 3.93 -4.62
N VAL A 226 1.18 4.11 -5.18
CA VAL A 226 0.95 5.02 -6.31
C VAL A 226 0.55 6.39 -5.80
N VAL A 227 1.07 7.44 -6.43
CA VAL A 227 0.60 8.81 -6.29
C VAL A 227 0.34 9.42 -7.66
N LYS A 228 -0.47 10.50 -7.70
CA LYS A 228 -0.67 11.26 -8.94
C LYS A 228 0.66 11.71 -9.52
N LYS A 229 0.79 11.64 -10.83
CA LYS A 229 2.00 12.06 -11.55
C LYS A 229 2.43 13.46 -11.16
N GLY A 230 3.70 13.61 -10.78
CA GLY A 230 4.29 14.89 -10.36
C GLY A 230 4.09 15.27 -8.90
N ASN A 231 3.37 14.48 -8.09
CA ASN A 231 3.20 14.75 -6.65
C ASN A 231 4.45 14.31 -5.86
N LYS A 232 5.55 15.05 -6.04
CA LYS A 232 6.85 14.72 -5.43
C LYS A 232 6.85 14.85 -3.91
N GLU A 233 6.10 15.82 -3.37
CA GLU A 233 6.02 16.04 -1.91
C GLU A 233 5.45 14.82 -1.21
N LEU A 234 4.30 14.32 -1.69
CA LEU A 234 3.67 13.13 -1.11
C LEU A 234 4.54 11.89 -1.32
N LEU A 235 5.16 11.76 -2.49
CA LEU A 235 6.05 10.65 -2.80
C LEU A 235 7.23 10.58 -1.83
N GLU A 236 7.89 11.69 -1.54
CA GLU A 236 9.00 11.75 -0.58
C GLU A 236 8.54 11.43 0.84
N LEU A 237 7.36 11.90 1.25
CA LEU A 237 6.79 11.58 2.55
C LEU A 237 6.55 10.07 2.71
N LEU A 238 5.95 9.43 1.71
CA LEU A 238 5.72 7.98 1.66
C LEU A 238 7.06 7.22 1.69
N ASN A 239 8.01 7.62 0.84
CA ASN A 239 9.32 6.96 0.76
C ASN A 239 10.12 7.07 2.07
N LYS A 240 10.03 8.20 2.76
CA LYS A 240 10.62 8.35 4.10
C LYS A 240 10.09 7.28 5.06
N GLY A 241 8.77 7.10 5.12
CA GLY A 241 8.14 6.08 5.96
C GLY A 241 8.52 4.67 5.55
N ILE A 242 8.48 4.36 4.25
CA ILE A 242 8.84 3.04 3.69
C ILE A 242 10.30 2.68 4.03
N ARG A 243 11.24 3.62 3.85
CA ARG A 243 12.65 3.40 4.21
C ARG A 243 12.84 3.14 5.69
N GLN A 244 12.10 3.83 6.57
CA GLN A 244 12.15 3.60 8.01
C GLN A 244 11.59 2.22 8.41
N VAL A 245 10.46 1.79 7.83
CA VAL A 245 9.91 0.44 8.05
C VAL A 245 10.93 -0.63 7.67
N LYS A 246 11.60 -0.48 6.53
CA LYS A 246 12.61 -1.44 6.06
C LYS A 246 13.87 -1.42 6.94
N SER A 247 14.41 -0.25 7.25
CA SER A 247 15.64 -0.12 8.05
C SER A 247 15.47 -0.66 9.47
N LYS A 248 14.27 -0.53 10.06
CA LYS A 248 13.92 -1.08 11.37
C LYS A 248 13.48 -2.55 11.33
N GLY A 249 13.40 -3.15 10.13
CA GLY A 249 12.97 -4.54 9.96
C GLY A 249 11.50 -4.82 10.29
N LEU A 250 10.65 -3.78 10.38
CA LEU A 250 9.23 -3.91 10.70
C LEU A 250 8.46 -4.68 9.62
N ASN A 251 8.87 -4.55 8.35
CA ASN A 251 8.31 -5.32 7.24
C ASN A 251 8.37 -6.83 7.49
N LYS A 252 9.44 -7.37 8.10
CA LYS A 252 9.58 -8.81 8.39
C LYS A 252 8.50 -9.33 9.33
N ALA A 253 8.10 -8.55 10.33
CA ALA A 253 7.01 -8.91 11.24
C ALA A 253 5.66 -8.94 10.50
N ILE A 254 5.43 -7.98 9.61
CA ILE A 254 4.21 -7.88 8.79
C ILE A 254 4.15 -9.04 7.77
N GLU A 255 5.27 -9.35 7.10
CA GLU A 255 5.40 -10.52 6.23
C GLU A 255 5.10 -11.82 6.99
N LYS A 256 5.64 -11.97 8.19
CA LYS A 256 5.38 -13.13 9.04
C LYS A 256 3.92 -13.27 9.42
N LYS A 257 3.21 -12.16 9.63
CA LYS A 257 1.80 -12.14 9.99
C LYS A 257 0.90 -12.57 8.83
N TRP A 258 1.20 -12.13 7.62
CA TRP A 258 0.28 -12.23 6.48
C TRP A 258 0.67 -13.23 5.40
N LEU A 259 1.97 -13.49 5.20
CA LEU A 259 2.50 -14.21 4.03
C LEU A 259 3.10 -15.59 4.35
N ARG A 260 2.80 -16.14 5.54
CA ARG A 260 3.30 -17.48 5.97
C ARG A 260 2.23 -18.54 5.94
#